data_04fc71c93feb8901b06e2cb0d22facfd
#
_entry.id   04fc71c93feb8901b06e2cb0d22facfd
#
_cell.length_a   1.000
_cell.length_b   1.000
_cell.length_c   1.000
_cell.angle_alpha   90.00
_cell.angle_beta   90.00
_cell.angle_gamma   90.00
#
_symmetry.space_group_name_H-M   'P 1'
#
loop_
_entity.id
_entity.type
_entity.pdbx_description
1 polymer ?
#
loop_
_entity_poly.entity_id
_entity_poly.type
_entity_poly.pdbx_seq_one_letter_code
_entity_poly.pdbx_strand_id
1 'polypeptide(L)'
;MVATISADIVSSTSLNTSELIGLRRRLQELFERITESSPGFWGRIVKGDSIECFVPEYHDALRIAILLKLYVKMSVAEWDCSPLLQQYGIRFSIGIGAVSFADREEDIIDGPAIYISGRNLDAISRARGVYSCIEIDGCDKKTNYLLDSYVALIDNLMNSYSVKQSEVVYYKLCGYKETHIGEMIGVRQSAVNSRSSLADWNLLDRAVKDFENFDFEKICG
;
A
#
# COMPACT_ATOMS: atom_id res chain seq x y z
N MET A 1 4.87 -5.35 18.60
CA MET A 1 5.11 -4.27 17.60
C MET A 1 3.84 -3.95 16.84
N VAL A 2 3.70 -2.76 16.30
CA VAL A 2 2.67 -2.37 15.34
C VAL A 2 3.34 -1.84 14.07
N ALA A 3 2.56 -1.55 13.03
CA ALA A 3 3.09 -0.84 11.86
C ALA A 3 2.33 0.46 11.61
N THR A 4 3.01 1.38 10.94
CA THR A 4 2.41 2.56 10.32
C THR A 4 2.81 2.62 8.86
N ILE A 5 1.92 3.14 8.04
CA ILE A 5 2.19 3.37 6.61
C ILE A 5 2.06 4.86 6.36
N SER A 6 3.12 5.48 5.91
CA SER A 6 3.09 6.84 5.35
C SER A 6 3.20 6.73 3.84
N ALA A 7 2.29 7.36 3.11
CA ALA A 7 2.29 7.33 1.65
C ALA A 7 1.90 8.68 1.07
N ASP A 8 2.31 8.93 -0.18
CA ASP A 8 1.84 10.07 -0.94
C ASP A 8 1.44 9.68 -2.39
N ILE A 9 0.54 10.46 -2.95
CA ILE A 9 0.06 10.26 -4.32
C ILE A 9 1.09 10.86 -5.29
N VAL A 10 1.67 10.01 -6.15
CA VAL A 10 2.67 10.44 -7.13
C VAL A 10 2.05 11.43 -8.13
N SER A 11 2.67 12.60 -8.29
CA SER A 11 2.16 13.66 -9.19
C SER A 11 0.71 14.07 -8.91
N SER A 12 0.29 14.12 -7.65
CA SER A 12 -1.05 14.55 -7.22
C SER A 12 -1.48 15.90 -7.78
N THR A 13 -0.53 16.80 -8.04
CA THR A 13 -0.75 18.11 -8.65
C THR A 13 -1.29 18.06 -10.09
N SER A 14 -1.27 16.90 -10.73
CA SER A 14 -1.89 16.70 -12.04
C SER A 14 -3.42 16.50 -11.97
N LEU A 15 -3.94 16.22 -10.78
CA LEU A 15 -5.39 16.06 -10.54
C LEU A 15 -6.06 17.43 -10.39
N ASN A 16 -7.20 17.59 -11.02
CA ASN A 16 -8.06 18.73 -10.74
C ASN A 16 -8.78 18.53 -9.39
N THR A 17 -9.40 19.59 -8.88
CA THR A 17 -10.07 19.58 -7.56
C THR A 17 -11.13 18.51 -7.44
N SER A 18 -11.93 18.26 -8.49
CA SER A 18 -13.00 17.26 -8.48
C SER A 18 -12.43 15.84 -8.41
N GLU A 19 -11.38 15.56 -9.18
CA GLU A 19 -10.66 14.29 -9.18
C GLU A 19 -10.00 14.01 -7.82
N LEU A 20 -9.35 15.03 -7.25
CA LEU A 20 -8.74 14.90 -5.92
C LEU A 20 -9.80 14.59 -4.84
N ILE A 21 -10.93 15.28 -4.85
CA ILE A 21 -12.04 15.00 -3.93
C ILE A 21 -12.59 13.58 -4.16
N GLY A 22 -12.76 13.18 -5.43
CA GLY A 22 -13.20 11.84 -5.81
C GLY A 22 -12.25 10.75 -5.30
N LEU A 23 -10.94 10.94 -5.45
CA LEU A 23 -9.93 10.00 -4.96
C LEU A 23 -9.92 9.90 -3.43
N ARG A 24 -10.01 11.03 -2.73
CA ARG A 24 -10.11 11.05 -1.27
C ARG A 24 -11.31 10.26 -0.75
N ARG A 25 -12.49 10.45 -1.35
CA ARG A 25 -13.68 9.67 -0.99
C ARG A 25 -13.47 8.17 -1.21
N ARG A 26 -12.92 7.77 -2.35
CA ARG A 26 -12.62 6.37 -2.64
C ARG A 26 -11.62 5.77 -1.65
N LEU A 27 -10.60 6.53 -1.24
CA LEU A 27 -9.64 6.08 -0.22
C LEU A 27 -10.32 5.92 1.14
N GLN A 28 -11.24 6.80 1.53
CA GLN A 28 -12.01 6.64 2.77
C GLN A 28 -12.86 5.37 2.76
N GLU A 29 -13.56 5.09 1.65
CA GLU A 29 -14.29 3.84 1.46
C GLU A 29 -13.38 2.60 1.52
N LEU A 30 -12.14 2.71 1.04
CA LEU A 30 -11.14 1.64 1.16
C LEU A 30 -10.71 1.46 2.62
N PHE A 31 -10.46 2.53 3.37
CA PHE A 31 -10.09 2.43 4.79
C PHE A 31 -11.19 1.73 5.60
N GLU A 32 -12.46 2.04 5.35
CA GLU A 32 -13.58 1.37 6.01
C GLU A 32 -13.57 -0.14 5.72
N ARG A 33 -13.41 -0.53 4.45
CA ARG A 33 -13.31 -1.95 4.07
C ARG A 33 -12.11 -2.67 4.70
N ILE A 34 -10.97 -2.01 4.81
CA ILE A 34 -9.80 -2.59 5.48
C ILE A 34 -10.09 -2.75 6.99
N THR A 35 -10.75 -1.77 7.62
CA THR A 35 -11.14 -1.86 9.05
C THR A 35 -12.05 -3.07 9.33
N GLU A 36 -12.92 -3.44 8.39
CA GLU A 36 -13.77 -4.64 8.52
C GLU A 36 -12.96 -5.95 8.52
N SER A 37 -11.85 -6.01 7.79
CA SER A 37 -11.00 -7.20 7.67
C SER A 37 -9.81 -7.21 8.64
N SER A 38 -9.35 -6.04 9.10
CA SER A 38 -8.25 -5.85 10.05
C SER A 38 -8.72 -4.93 11.20
N PRO A 39 -9.35 -5.51 12.26
CA PRO A 39 -9.88 -4.73 13.37
C PRO A 39 -8.82 -3.89 14.07
N GLY A 40 -9.13 -2.62 14.29
CA GLY A 40 -8.19 -1.64 14.85
C GLY A 40 -7.32 -0.92 13.81
N PHE A 41 -7.35 -1.34 12.55
CA PHE A 41 -6.81 -0.54 11.46
C PHE A 41 -7.59 0.77 11.30
N TRP A 42 -6.89 1.83 11.01
CA TRP A 42 -7.49 3.07 10.52
C TRP A 42 -6.49 3.84 9.65
N GLY A 43 -7.02 4.63 8.73
CA GLY A 43 -6.25 5.47 7.84
C GLY A 43 -6.83 6.85 7.74
N ARG A 44 -5.98 7.82 7.42
CA ARG A 44 -6.35 9.21 7.21
C ARG A 44 -5.64 9.82 6.02
N ILE A 45 -6.20 10.89 5.50
CA ILE A 45 -5.60 11.67 4.43
C ILE A 45 -5.19 13.02 5.01
N VAL A 46 -3.89 13.25 5.07
CA VAL A 46 -3.26 14.45 5.64
C VAL A 46 -2.81 15.36 4.50
N LYS A 47 -3.00 16.67 4.63
CA LYS A 47 -2.47 17.70 3.69
C LYS A 47 -2.73 17.42 2.20
N GLY A 48 -3.94 16.96 1.86
CA GLY A 48 -4.38 16.84 0.48
C GLY A 48 -4.07 15.49 -0.17
N ASP A 49 -2.84 15.05 -0.23
CA ASP A 49 -2.37 13.87 -0.96
C ASP A 49 -1.55 12.87 -0.13
N SER A 50 -1.22 13.22 1.11
CA SER A 50 -0.51 12.35 2.04
C SER A 50 -1.49 11.42 2.75
N ILE A 51 -1.14 10.16 2.87
CA ILE A 51 -1.90 9.10 3.52
C ILE A 51 -1.09 8.62 4.71
N GLU A 52 -1.74 8.48 5.85
CA GLU A 52 -1.17 7.84 7.04
C GLU A 52 -2.11 6.76 7.52
N CYS A 53 -1.57 5.56 7.82
CA CYS A 53 -2.35 4.46 8.36
C CYS A 53 -1.69 3.90 9.62
N PHE A 54 -2.53 3.54 10.58
CA PHE A 54 -2.17 2.74 11.73
C PHE A 54 -2.58 1.28 11.47
N VAL A 55 -1.65 0.36 11.65
CA VAL A 55 -1.84 -1.07 11.41
C VAL A 55 -1.47 -1.82 12.69
N PRO A 56 -2.47 -2.26 13.48
CA PRO A 56 -2.22 -2.89 14.78
C PRO A 56 -1.45 -4.21 14.64
N GLU A 57 -1.74 -4.99 13.61
CA GLU A 57 -1.05 -6.23 13.29
C GLU A 57 0.01 -5.96 12.22
N TYR A 58 1.27 -5.76 12.62
CA TYR A 58 2.34 -5.38 11.69
C TYR A 58 2.51 -6.35 10.51
N HIS A 59 2.10 -7.60 10.66
CA HIS A 59 2.12 -8.60 9.60
C HIS A 59 1.24 -8.21 8.39
N ASP A 60 0.16 -7.45 8.61
CA ASP A 60 -0.75 -7.00 7.56
C ASP A 60 -0.21 -5.80 6.76
N ALA A 61 0.86 -5.15 7.25
CA ALA A 61 1.29 -3.85 6.73
C ALA A 61 1.63 -3.87 5.24
N LEU A 62 2.33 -4.90 4.77
CA LEU A 62 2.70 -4.99 3.35
C LEU A 62 1.46 -5.22 2.47
N ARG A 63 0.54 -6.12 2.87
CA ARG A 63 -0.73 -6.35 2.16
C ARG A 63 -1.53 -5.07 2.04
N ILE A 64 -1.69 -4.33 3.15
CA ILE A 64 -2.45 -3.07 3.18
C ILE A 64 -1.80 -2.02 2.28
N ALA A 65 -0.48 -1.86 2.34
CA ALA A 65 0.24 -0.93 1.47
C ALA A 65 0.06 -1.25 -0.02
N ILE A 66 0.11 -2.54 -0.38
CA ILE A 66 -0.15 -3.01 -1.76
C ILE A 66 -1.60 -2.74 -2.16
N LEU A 67 -2.58 -3.02 -1.30
CA LEU A 67 -3.98 -2.73 -1.57
C LEU A 67 -4.21 -1.24 -1.83
N LEU A 68 -3.62 -0.35 -1.02
CA LEU A 68 -3.69 1.09 -1.22
C LEU A 68 -3.13 1.50 -2.59
N LYS A 69 -1.94 1.00 -2.95
CA LYS A 69 -1.29 1.30 -4.22
C LYS A 69 -2.12 0.87 -5.42
N LEU A 70 -2.56 -0.38 -5.43
CA LEU A 70 -3.35 -0.93 -6.54
C LEU A 70 -4.69 -0.22 -6.66
N TYR A 71 -5.32 0.12 -5.53
CA TYR A 71 -6.60 0.82 -5.50
C TYR A 71 -6.50 2.24 -6.10
N VAL A 72 -5.43 2.98 -5.78
CA VAL A 72 -5.19 4.28 -6.41
C VAL A 72 -4.96 4.13 -7.91
N LYS A 73 -4.12 3.18 -8.35
CA LYS A 73 -3.90 2.92 -9.79
C LYS A 73 -5.20 2.62 -10.53
N MET A 74 -6.10 1.82 -9.95
CA MET A 74 -7.42 1.54 -10.54
C MET A 74 -8.29 2.79 -10.58
N SER A 75 -8.27 3.58 -9.52
CA SER A 75 -9.16 4.72 -9.34
C SER A 75 -8.91 5.86 -10.33
N VAL A 76 -7.67 6.02 -10.78
CA VAL A 76 -7.27 7.09 -11.70
C VAL A 76 -7.22 6.66 -13.17
N ALA A 77 -7.63 5.45 -13.46
CA ALA A 77 -7.50 4.81 -14.77
C ALA A 77 -8.13 5.58 -15.94
N GLU A 78 -9.28 6.19 -15.68
CA GLU A 78 -10.08 6.89 -16.69
C GLU A 78 -9.90 8.43 -16.62
N TRP A 79 -9.01 8.89 -15.74
CA TRP A 79 -8.79 10.32 -15.55
C TRP A 79 -7.67 10.85 -16.46
N ASP A 80 -7.82 12.07 -16.91
CA ASP A 80 -6.80 12.79 -17.67
C ASP A 80 -5.72 13.34 -16.71
N CYS A 81 -4.93 12.43 -16.16
CA CYS A 81 -3.91 12.75 -15.17
C CYS A 81 -2.50 12.36 -15.65
N SER A 82 -1.49 12.72 -14.88
CA SER A 82 -0.09 12.41 -15.20
C SER A 82 0.14 10.92 -15.47
N PRO A 83 0.88 10.54 -16.53
CA PRO A 83 1.33 9.17 -16.74
C PRO A 83 2.08 8.58 -15.54
N LEU A 84 2.78 9.43 -14.78
CA LEU A 84 3.46 8.98 -13.56
C LEU A 84 2.46 8.54 -12.48
N LEU A 85 1.34 9.26 -12.32
CA LEU A 85 0.27 8.85 -11.41
C LEU A 85 -0.36 7.52 -11.83
N GLN A 86 -0.66 7.36 -13.11
CA GLN A 86 -1.21 6.11 -13.65
C GLN A 86 -0.25 4.93 -13.48
N GLN A 87 1.06 5.16 -13.64
CA GLN A 87 2.08 4.13 -13.52
C GLN A 87 2.35 3.75 -12.07
N TYR A 88 2.54 4.73 -11.19
CA TYR A 88 3.03 4.51 -9.83
C TYR A 88 1.93 4.54 -8.77
N GLY A 89 0.83 5.28 -9.00
CA GLY A 89 -0.24 5.47 -8.02
C GLY A 89 0.24 6.23 -6.79
N ILE A 90 0.71 5.48 -5.79
CA ILE A 90 1.36 6.00 -4.58
C ILE A 90 2.78 5.44 -4.45
N ARG A 91 3.61 6.14 -3.72
CA ARG A 91 4.79 5.61 -3.04
C ARG A 91 4.51 5.56 -1.56
N PHE A 92 5.07 4.59 -0.86
CA PHE A 92 4.82 4.39 0.55
C PHE A 92 6.08 4.03 1.32
N SER A 93 6.04 4.28 2.61
CA SER A 93 7.01 3.78 3.57
C SER A 93 6.29 3.07 4.71
N ILE A 94 6.72 1.87 5.04
CA ILE A 94 6.24 1.11 6.18
C ILE A 94 7.24 1.29 7.32
N GLY A 95 6.78 1.74 8.49
CA GLY A 95 7.53 1.76 9.73
C GLY A 95 6.96 0.72 10.68
N ILE A 96 7.78 -0.23 11.15
CA ILE A 96 7.38 -1.21 12.15
C ILE A 96 8.10 -0.88 13.47
N GLY A 97 7.36 -0.85 14.58
CA GLY A 97 7.96 -0.50 15.87
C GLY A 97 6.90 -0.28 16.94
N ALA A 98 7.28 0.46 17.99
CA ALA A 98 6.35 0.90 19.00
C ALA A 98 5.55 2.11 18.53
N VAL A 99 4.34 2.25 19.07
CA VAL A 99 3.53 3.46 19.04
C VAL A 99 3.23 3.84 20.48
N SER A 100 3.57 5.06 20.87
CA SER A 100 3.37 5.57 22.23
C SER A 100 1.92 5.94 22.47
N PHE A 101 1.26 6.43 21.42
CA PHE A 101 -0.14 6.86 21.46
C PHE A 101 -0.75 6.75 20.05
N ALA A 102 -1.93 6.18 19.95
CA ALA A 102 -2.72 6.16 18.73
C ALA A 102 -4.20 6.35 19.10
N ASP A 103 -4.81 7.41 18.63
CA ASP A 103 -6.20 7.74 18.85
C ASP A 103 -6.88 8.13 17.55
N ARG A 104 -7.87 7.35 17.16
CA ARG A 104 -8.62 7.56 15.92
C ARG A 104 -9.55 8.78 16.01
N GLU A 105 -10.13 9.04 17.17
CA GLU A 105 -11.08 10.15 17.35
C GLU A 105 -10.36 11.49 17.33
N GLU A 106 -9.19 11.56 18.00
CA GLU A 106 -8.32 12.74 17.99
C GLU A 106 -7.44 12.84 16.74
N ASP A 107 -7.47 11.83 15.90
CA ASP A 107 -6.67 11.76 14.65
C ASP A 107 -5.15 11.87 14.89
N ILE A 108 -4.65 11.19 15.94
CA ILE A 108 -3.24 11.25 16.38
C ILE A 108 -2.60 9.87 16.31
N ILE A 109 -1.40 9.82 15.74
CA ILE A 109 -0.45 8.69 15.86
C ILE A 109 0.89 9.27 16.30
N ASP A 110 1.47 8.74 17.37
CA ASP A 110 2.75 9.18 17.93
C ASP A 110 3.63 8.00 18.33
N GLY A 111 4.92 8.04 18.00
CA GLY A 111 5.89 7.02 18.37
C GLY A 111 6.86 6.63 17.26
N PRO A 112 7.82 5.73 17.57
CA PRO A 112 8.88 5.33 16.63
C PRO A 112 8.39 4.89 15.26
N ALA A 113 7.35 4.07 15.17
CA ALA A 113 6.84 3.56 13.90
C ALA A 113 6.44 4.70 12.93
N ILE A 114 5.63 5.68 13.36
CA ILE A 114 5.20 6.78 12.51
C ILE A 114 6.36 7.74 12.17
N TYR A 115 7.31 7.93 13.09
CA TYR A 115 8.48 8.74 12.80
C TYR A 115 9.38 8.12 11.74
N ILE A 116 9.52 6.78 11.74
CA ILE A 116 10.29 6.04 10.74
C ILE A 116 9.60 6.13 9.38
N SER A 117 8.32 5.77 9.30
CA SER A 117 7.60 5.77 8.02
C SER A 117 7.55 7.18 7.39
N GLY A 118 7.30 8.22 8.20
CA GLY A 118 7.28 9.61 7.73
C GLY A 118 8.65 10.10 7.25
N ARG A 119 9.73 9.87 8.03
CA ARG A 119 11.08 10.30 7.64
C ARG A 119 11.56 9.64 6.35
N ASN A 120 11.29 8.35 6.20
CA ASN A 120 11.70 7.60 5.01
C ASN A 120 10.92 8.04 3.78
N LEU A 121 9.60 8.28 3.90
CA LEU A 121 8.80 8.85 2.82
C LEU A 121 9.32 10.23 2.39
N ASP A 122 9.63 11.10 3.35
CA ASP A 122 10.21 12.41 3.10
C ASP A 122 11.56 12.32 2.39
N ALA A 123 12.41 11.36 2.75
CA ALA A 123 13.71 11.14 2.11
C ALA A 123 13.54 10.73 0.64
N ILE A 124 12.62 9.77 0.36
CA ILE A 124 12.28 9.36 -1.00
C ILE A 124 11.74 10.54 -1.80
N SER A 125 10.84 11.33 -1.20
CA SER A 125 10.23 12.50 -1.85
C SER A 125 11.28 13.54 -2.24
N ARG A 126 12.21 13.89 -1.33
CA ARG A 126 13.30 14.83 -1.60
C ARG A 126 14.24 14.34 -2.69
N ALA A 127 14.50 13.04 -2.75
CA ALA A 127 15.28 12.41 -3.80
C ALA A 127 14.53 12.28 -5.14
N ARG A 128 13.26 12.74 -5.22
CA ARG A 128 12.34 12.54 -6.35
C ARG A 128 12.18 11.05 -6.73
N GLY A 129 12.32 10.17 -5.74
CA GLY A 129 12.12 8.74 -5.90
C GLY A 129 10.63 8.40 -6.08
N VAL A 130 10.36 7.31 -6.77
CA VAL A 130 9.00 6.76 -6.99
C VAL A 130 8.89 5.32 -6.49
N TYR A 131 9.81 4.89 -5.64
CA TYR A 131 9.84 3.57 -5.01
C TYR A 131 9.27 3.63 -3.58
N SER A 132 8.97 2.46 -3.05
CA SER A 132 8.48 2.28 -1.68
C SER A 132 9.54 1.58 -0.82
N CYS A 133 9.45 1.73 0.49
CA CYS A 133 10.45 1.24 1.44
C CYS A 133 9.83 0.72 2.74
N ILE A 134 10.66 0.08 3.57
CA ILE A 134 10.32 -0.40 4.90
C ILE A 134 11.51 -0.27 5.85
N GLU A 135 11.23 0.04 7.12
CA GLU A 135 12.21 -0.01 8.20
C GLU A 135 11.56 -0.48 9.49
N ILE A 136 12.29 -1.29 10.25
CA ILE A 136 11.88 -1.81 11.56
C ILE A 136 12.75 -1.15 12.63
N ASP A 137 12.09 -0.55 13.61
CA ASP A 137 12.73 0.06 14.77
C ASP A 137 13.52 -0.97 15.58
N GLY A 138 14.73 -0.61 15.97
CA GLY A 138 15.62 -1.50 16.77
C GLY A 138 16.26 -2.65 15.99
N CYS A 139 15.86 -2.90 14.76
CA CYS A 139 16.44 -3.97 13.95
C CYS A 139 17.83 -3.61 13.41
N ASP A 140 18.69 -4.61 13.21
CA ASP A 140 20.02 -4.37 12.68
C ASP A 140 19.96 -3.84 11.22
N LYS A 141 20.99 -3.08 10.85
CA LYS A 141 21.06 -2.41 9.54
C LYS A 141 21.03 -3.37 8.36
N LYS A 142 21.57 -4.58 8.50
CA LYS A 142 21.63 -5.57 7.42
C LYS A 142 20.24 -6.14 7.14
N THR A 143 19.51 -6.47 8.19
CA THR A 143 18.12 -6.95 8.09
C THR A 143 17.23 -5.88 7.50
N ASN A 144 17.30 -4.64 8.01
CA ASN A 144 16.56 -3.51 7.44
C ASN A 144 16.88 -3.29 5.96
N TYR A 145 18.15 -3.35 5.56
CA TYR A 145 18.55 -3.21 4.15
C TYR A 145 17.97 -4.32 3.25
N LEU A 146 17.93 -5.57 3.72
CA LEU A 146 17.35 -6.68 2.96
C LEU A 146 15.83 -6.54 2.81
N LEU A 147 15.13 -6.15 3.88
CA LEU A 147 13.69 -5.93 3.86
C LEU A 147 13.31 -4.73 2.97
N ASP A 148 14.07 -3.66 3.04
CA ASP A 148 13.89 -2.49 2.18
C ASP A 148 14.04 -2.87 0.70
N SER A 149 15.09 -3.62 0.35
CA SER A 149 15.30 -4.15 -1.00
C SER A 149 14.14 -5.06 -1.44
N TYR A 150 13.62 -5.88 -0.54
CA TYR A 150 12.48 -6.75 -0.79
C TYR A 150 11.22 -5.95 -1.13
N VAL A 151 10.88 -4.94 -0.34
CA VAL A 151 9.73 -4.07 -0.58
C VAL A 151 9.91 -3.26 -1.86
N ALA A 152 11.11 -2.74 -2.12
CA ALA A 152 11.41 -2.00 -3.34
C ALA A 152 11.24 -2.87 -4.61
N LEU A 153 11.63 -4.15 -4.57
CA LEU A 153 11.42 -5.09 -5.69
C LEU A 153 9.92 -5.39 -5.91
N ILE A 154 9.15 -5.59 -4.85
CA ILE A 154 7.69 -5.77 -4.94
C ILE A 154 7.04 -4.52 -5.52
N ASP A 155 7.45 -3.35 -5.07
CA ASP A 155 6.94 -2.07 -5.58
C ASP A 155 7.24 -1.91 -7.07
N ASN A 156 8.46 -2.23 -7.50
CA ASN A 156 8.85 -2.19 -8.91
C ASN A 156 8.01 -3.16 -9.77
N LEU A 157 7.71 -4.36 -9.27
CA LEU A 157 6.80 -5.30 -9.93
C LEU A 157 5.43 -4.65 -10.15
N MET A 158 4.84 -4.06 -9.13
CA MET A 158 3.53 -3.40 -9.21
C MET A 158 3.54 -2.16 -10.11
N ASN A 159 4.67 -1.46 -10.24
CA ASN A 159 4.82 -0.33 -11.13
C ASN A 159 4.71 -0.72 -12.61
N SER A 160 4.99 -2.00 -12.95
CA SER A 160 4.82 -2.55 -14.29
C SER A 160 3.37 -2.93 -14.64
N TYR A 161 2.47 -3.02 -13.64
CA TYR A 161 1.10 -3.46 -13.88
C TYR A 161 0.29 -2.43 -14.66
N SER A 162 -0.40 -2.91 -15.68
CA SER A 162 -1.51 -2.15 -16.28
C SER A 162 -2.66 -2.01 -15.27
N VAL A 163 -3.55 -1.06 -15.51
CA VAL A 163 -4.76 -0.87 -14.71
C VAL A 163 -5.57 -2.17 -14.57
N LYS A 164 -5.76 -2.90 -15.69
CA LYS A 164 -6.52 -4.17 -15.70
C LYS A 164 -5.84 -5.30 -14.93
N GLN A 165 -4.51 -5.30 -14.84
CA GLN A 165 -3.76 -6.20 -13.98
C GLN A 165 -3.87 -5.77 -12.51
N SER A 166 -3.73 -4.47 -12.23
CA SER A 166 -3.91 -3.91 -10.89
C SER A 166 -5.27 -4.26 -10.30
N GLU A 167 -6.34 -4.15 -11.09
CA GLU A 167 -7.70 -4.49 -10.71
C GLU A 167 -7.85 -5.97 -10.32
N VAL A 168 -7.35 -6.89 -11.15
CA VAL A 168 -7.41 -8.32 -10.86
C VAL A 168 -6.59 -8.68 -9.63
N VAL A 169 -5.36 -8.15 -9.51
CA VAL A 169 -4.48 -8.41 -8.36
C VAL A 169 -5.09 -7.85 -7.07
N TYR A 170 -5.68 -6.66 -7.10
CA TYR A 170 -6.38 -6.08 -5.97
C TYR A 170 -7.48 -7.01 -5.44
N TYR A 171 -8.38 -7.48 -6.30
CA TYR A 171 -9.46 -8.38 -5.88
C TYR A 171 -8.94 -9.74 -5.41
N LYS A 172 -7.86 -10.26 -6.00
CA LYS A 172 -7.22 -11.49 -5.52
C LYS A 172 -6.62 -11.32 -4.13
N LEU A 173 -5.98 -10.18 -3.84
CA LEU A 173 -5.50 -9.85 -2.49
C LEU A 173 -6.63 -9.71 -1.47
N CYS A 174 -7.82 -9.27 -1.91
CA CYS A 174 -9.04 -9.28 -1.09
C CYS A 174 -9.64 -10.69 -0.92
N GLY A 175 -9.05 -11.74 -1.49
CA GLY A 175 -9.49 -13.14 -1.32
C GLY A 175 -10.57 -13.60 -2.30
N TYR A 176 -10.94 -12.80 -3.31
CA TYR A 176 -11.95 -13.20 -4.29
C TYR A 176 -11.43 -14.26 -5.27
N LYS A 177 -12.31 -15.22 -5.60
CA LYS A 177 -12.03 -16.24 -6.62
C LYS A 177 -12.12 -15.63 -8.01
N GLU A 178 -11.33 -16.13 -8.96
CA GLU A 178 -11.28 -15.61 -10.34
C GLU A 178 -12.63 -15.61 -11.07
N THR A 179 -13.51 -16.57 -10.79
CA THR A 179 -14.87 -16.59 -11.34
C THR A 179 -15.68 -15.39 -10.87
N HIS A 180 -15.63 -15.10 -9.57
CA HIS A 180 -16.33 -13.96 -8.97
C HIS A 180 -15.74 -12.62 -9.44
N ILE A 181 -14.40 -12.54 -9.53
CA ILE A 181 -13.73 -11.35 -10.11
C ILE A 181 -14.23 -11.12 -11.53
N GLY A 182 -14.32 -12.19 -12.36
CA GLY A 182 -14.82 -12.08 -13.73
C GLY A 182 -16.24 -11.51 -13.81
N GLU A 183 -17.13 -11.95 -12.93
CA GLU A 183 -18.50 -11.43 -12.81
C GLU A 183 -18.50 -9.93 -12.42
N MET A 184 -17.70 -9.55 -11.41
CA MET A 184 -17.61 -8.16 -10.91
C MET A 184 -17.09 -7.17 -11.96
N ILE A 185 -16.10 -7.57 -12.77
CA ILE A 185 -15.46 -6.68 -13.77
C ILE A 185 -15.96 -6.92 -15.21
N GLY A 186 -16.99 -7.77 -15.39
CA GLY A 186 -17.63 -7.99 -16.68
C GLY A 186 -16.77 -8.74 -17.71
N VAL A 187 -15.90 -9.67 -17.27
CA VAL A 187 -15.05 -10.45 -18.17
C VAL A 187 -15.12 -11.96 -17.87
N ARG A 188 -14.66 -12.79 -18.81
CA ARG A 188 -14.57 -14.24 -18.58
C ARG A 188 -13.45 -14.58 -17.59
N GLN A 189 -13.60 -15.66 -16.82
CA GLN A 189 -12.59 -16.17 -15.90
C GLN A 189 -11.22 -16.37 -16.60
N SER A 190 -11.19 -16.82 -17.85
CA SER A 190 -9.96 -16.96 -18.62
C SER A 190 -9.20 -15.63 -18.82
N ALA A 191 -9.91 -14.51 -18.95
CA ALA A 191 -9.29 -13.19 -19.02
C ALA A 191 -8.72 -12.75 -17.67
N VAL A 192 -9.41 -13.09 -16.57
CA VAL A 192 -8.90 -12.86 -15.18
C VAL A 192 -7.61 -13.66 -14.98
N ASN A 193 -7.60 -14.95 -15.33
CA ASN A 193 -6.42 -15.80 -15.22
C ASN A 193 -5.25 -15.26 -16.07
N SER A 194 -5.49 -14.85 -17.31
CA SER A 194 -4.46 -14.26 -18.17
C SER A 194 -3.86 -12.98 -17.55
N ARG A 195 -4.70 -12.05 -17.04
CA ARG A 195 -4.24 -10.82 -16.37
C ARG A 195 -3.45 -11.13 -15.12
N SER A 196 -3.91 -12.09 -14.32
CA SER A 196 -3.26 -12.58 -13.10
C SER A 196 -1.89 -13.18 -13.39
N SER A 197 -1.78 -14.03 -14.43
CA SER A 197 -0.52 -14.66 -14.83
C SER A 197 0.49 -13.62 -15.34
N LEU A 198 0.05 -12.66 -16.16
CA LEU A 198 0.90 -11.58 -16.67
C LEU A 198 1.33 -10.59 -15.58
N ALA A 199 0.66 -10.55 -14.43
CA ALA A 199 1.01 -9.77 -13.25
C ALA A 199 1.88 -10.55 -12.25
N ASP A 200 2.36 -11.75 -12.60
CA ASP A 200 3.13 -12.62 -11.71
C ASP A 200 2.46 -12.81 -10.33
N TRP A 201 1.11 -12.96 -10.35
CA TRP A 201 0.31 -13.08 -9.13
C TRP A 201 0.87 -14.08 -8.11
N ASN A 202 1.29 -15.27 -8.57
CA ASN A 202 1.78 -16.30 -7.66
C ASN A 202 3.05 -15.88 -6.93
N LEU A 203 3.91 -15.07 -7.57
CA LEU A 203 5.10 -14.51 -6.95
C LEU A 203 4.71 -13.46 -5.90
N LEU A 204 3.80 -12.54 -6.25
CA LEU A 204 3.33 -11.51 -5.32
C LEU A 204 2.59 -12.11 -4.13
N ASP A 205 1.67 -13.07 -4.35
CA ASP A 205 0.93 -13.76 -3.28
C ASP A 205 1.88 -14.48 -2.31
N ARG A 206 2.88 -15.17 -2.85
CA ARG A 206 3.94 -15.79 -2.04
C ARG A 206 4.70 -14.75 -1.23
N ALA A 207 5.15 -13.68 -1.87
CA ALA A 207 5.89 -12.61 -1.19
C ALA A 207 5.06 -12.00 -0.05
N VAL A 208 3.79 -11.68 -0.28
CA VAL A 208 2.92 -11.15 0.79
C VAL A 208 2.77 -12.16 1.93
N LYS A 209 2.53 -13.44 1.63
CA LYS A 209 2.39 -14.50 2.65
C LYS A 209 3.69 -14.75 3.41
N ASP A 210 4.84 -14.71 2.75
CA ASP A 210 6.13 -14.85 3.40
C ASP A 210 6.36 -13.70 4.40
N PHE A 211 5.98 -12.46 4.03
CA PHE A 211 6.02 -11.32 4.95
C PHE A 211 5.07 -11.46 6.13
N GLU A 212 3.83 -11.89 5.91
CA GLU A 212 2.81 -12.11 6.94
C GLU A 212 3.21 -13.18 7.96
N ASN A 213 3.97 -14.19 7.54
CA ASN A 213 4.41 -15.29 8.40
C ASN A 213 5.79 -15.04 9.03
N PHE A 214 6.42 -13.90 8.75
CA PHE A 214 7.77 -13.61 9.22
C PHE A 214 7.73 -13.01 10.63
N ASP A 215 8.41 -13.65 11.56
CA ASP A 215 8.49 -13.22 12.97
C ASP A 215 9.60 -12.17 13.14
N PHE A 216 9.24 -10.90 12.92
CA PHE A 216 10.17 -9.78 13.06
C PHE A 216 10.60 -9.57 14.52
N GLU A 217 9.76 -9.87 15.51
CA GLU A 217 10.10 -9.72 16.94
C GLU A 217 11.24 -10.63 17.33
N LYS A 218 11.28 -11.84 16.78
CA LYS A 218 12.34 -12.80 17.05
C LYS A 218 13.68 -12.44 16.40
N ILE A 219 13.66 -11.67 15.31
CA ILE A 219 14.84 -11.37 14.51
C ILE A 219 15.45 -10.03 14.89
N CYS A 220 14.59 -9.07 15.27
CA CYS A 220 15.00 -7.71 15.63
C CYS A 220 15.05 -7.47 17.15
N GLY A 221 14.68 -8.48 17.96
CA GLY A 221 14.64 -8.37 19.43
C GLY A 221 15.94 -8.73 20.14
#